data_4a54327bff96c437dd88bed35c492755
#
_entry.id   4a54327bff96c437dd88bed35c492755
#
_cell.length_a   1.000
_cell.length_b   1.000
_cell.length_c   1.000
_cell.angle_alpha   90.00
_cell.angle_beta   90.00
_cell.angle_gamma   90.00
#
_symmetry.space_group_name_H-M   'P 1'
#
loop_
_entity.id
_entity.type
_entity.pdbx_description
1 polymer ?
#
loop_
_entity_poly.entity_id
_entity_poly.type
_entity_poly.pdbx_seq_one_letter_code
_entity_poly.pdbx_strand_id
1 'polypeptide(L)'
;MTMLVYMVGRNIPLYGIDIDAYSNVNVDAQSILLQAISGDMKNCSIFIIGLWPYMLASMLAILIVAIMSLDNTRKLSPKKINIWTVTIMMIIAAVQAYHKTQTLMYRVGGDELIWNKIIVFIQLIAGMLIVVYMCDRATKYGIGGKVSVFMVNIVSGMMTMFTGKPLEKLALPVATGVAEIAVMIVLETTEKRIAVQRVSINNIYADKNYIAYKLNPVAATPLMFASAAFLLPQFMCNGLHYLFPDNTDIQWWMDNMRLTSPLGIVVYMVIICLLTIIFSMVMLSPGRTADDLLKSGDSIQDIYAGKPTKRYLIGTVLSFSVISSIIICICQGGPLFLQFGGYVDASLAMLPCSIMMTTGLWISLYREAEVYRNMDRYHTFI
;
A
#
# COMPACT_ATOMS: atom_id res chain seq x y z
N MET A 1 3.64 -20.13 -8.10
CA MET A 1 4.96 -20.06 -8.76
C MET A 1 5.70 -18.74 -8.41
N THR A 2 5.14 -17.56 -8.68
CA THR A 2 5.77 -16.25 -8.39
C THR A 2 6.15 -16.06 -6.93
N MET A 3 5.30 -16.41 -5.96
CA MET A 3 5.62 -16.34 -4.53
C MET A 3 6.82 -17.21 -4.15
N LEU A 4 6.91 -18.43 -4.68
CA LEU A 4 8.04 -19.32 -4.40
C LEU A 4 9.36 -18.76 -4.96
N VAL A 5 9.33 -18.24 -6.20
CA VAL A 5 10.52 -17.60 -6.79
C VAL A 5 10.94 -16.37 -5.99
N TYR A 6 9.97 -15.58 -5.52
CA TYR A 6 10.26 -14.42 -4.67
C TYR A 6 10.88 -14.84 -3.32
N MET A 7 10.35 -15.88 -2.67
CA MET A 7 10.90 -16.40 -1.40
C MET A 7 12.34 -16.92 -1.57
N VAL A 8 12.63 -17.61 -2.68
CA VAL A 8 13.99 -18.07 -2.98
C VAL A 8 14.92 -16.89 -3.24
N GLY A 9 14.52 -15.94 -4.08
CA GLY A 9 15.33 -14.77 -4.42
C GLY A 9 15.61 -13.84 -3.23
N ARG A 10 14.69 -13.81 -2.24
CA ARG A 10 14.88 -13.05 -0.99
C ARG A 10 16.01 -13.60 -0.12
N ASN A 11 16.42 -14.84 -0.31
CA ASN A 11 17.52 -15.46 0.43
C ASN A 11 18.87 -15.36 -0.31
N ILE A 12 18.90 -14.77 -1.51
CA ILE A 12 20.16 -14.55 -2.26
C ILE A 12 20.81 -13.26 -1.76
N PRO A 13 21.96 -13.33 -1.07
CA PRO A 13 22.63 -12.16 -0.53
C PRO A 13 23.26 -11.31 -1.62
N LEU A 14 23.44 -10.02 -1.35
CA LEU A 14 24.19 -9.10 -2.18
C LEU A 14 25.70 -9.41 -2.12
N TYR A 15 26.42 -9.14 -3.20
CA TYR A 15 27.84 -9.39 -3.32
C TYR A 15 28.67 -8.50 -2.38
N GLY A 16 29.62 -9.09 -1.67
CA GLY A 16 30.64 -8.36 -0.88
C GLY A 16 30.13 -7.67 0.39
N ILE A 17 28.87 -7.97 0.85
CA ILE A 17 28.31 -7.38 2.07
C ILE A 17 28.58 -8.28 3.27
N ASP A 18 28.81 -7.65 4.43
CA ASP A 18 28.95 -8.33 5.71
C ASP A 18 27.57 -8.54 6.36
N ILE A 19 27.02 -9.77 6.22
CA ILE A 19 25.69 -10.14 6.74
C ILE A 19 25.72 -10.21 8.26
N ASP A 20 26.84 -10.60 8.86
CA ASP A 20 26.97 -10.79 10.31
C ASP A 20 26.79 -9.46 11.06
N ALA A 21 27.17 -8.35 10.45
CA ALA A 21 26.95 -7.00 10.99
C ALA A 21 25.47 -6.64 11.15
N TYR A 22 24.56 -7.27 10.37
CA TYR A 22 23.12 -7.02 10.41
C TYR A 22 22.35 -8.01 11.28
N SER A 23 22.98 -9.04 11.83
CA SER A 23 22.33 -10.07 12.66
C SER A 23 21.67 -9.50 13.92
N ASN A 24 22.25 -8.43 14.50
CA ASN A 24 21.82 -7.80 15.76
C ASN A 24 21.02 -6.51 15.59
N VAL A 25 20.50 -6.21 14.39
CA VAL A 25 19.67 -5.01 14.19
C VAL A 25 18.37 -5.13 14.96
N ASN A 26 18.12 -4.16 15.84
CA ASN A 26 16.88 -4.07 16.60
C ASN A 26 15.67 -3.93 15.64
N VAL A 27 14.62 -4.69 15.95
CA VAL A 27 13.37 -4.66 15.17
C VAL A 27 12.45 -3.61 15.76
N ASP A 28 12.46 -2.40 15.18
CA ASP A 28 11.57 -1.31 15.54
C ASP A 28 10.31 -1.31 14.67
N ALA A 29 9.26 -0.61 15.11
CA ALA A 29 8.01 -0.44 14.34
C ALA A 29 8.27 0.05 12.90
N GLN A 30 9.23 0.94 12.74
CA GLN A 30 9.63 1.48 11.43
C GLN A 30 10.33 0.43 10.55
N SER A 31 11.19 -0.42 11.12
CA SER A 31 11.88 -1.49 10.37
C SER A 31 10.88 -2.52 9.84
N ILE A 32 9.81 -2.78 10.58
CA ILE A 32 8.73 -3.69 10.18
C ILE A 32 7.93 -3.09 9.02
N LEU A 33 7.59 -1.82 9.11
CA LEU A 33 6.89 -1.12 8.03
C LEU A 33 7.75 -1.10 6.75
N LEU A 34 9.06 -0.87 6.89
CA LEU A 34 10.00 -0.94 5.79
C LEU A 34 10.05 -2.37 5.20
N GLN A 35 10.09 -3.40 6.04
CA GLN A 35 10.10 -4.80 5.63
C GLN A 35 8.84 -5.21 4.86
N ALA A 36 7.68 -4.66 5.21
CA ALA A 36 6.43 -4.94 4.51
C ALA A 36 6.48 -4.49 3.04
N ILE A 37 7.16 -3.39 2.73
CA ILE A 37 7.18 -2.76 1.40
C ILE A 37 8.46 -3.11 0.64
N SER A 38 9.60 -3.06 1.31
CA SER A 38 10.92 -3.46 0.82
C SER A 38 11.19 -4.93 1.15
N GLY A 39 12.36 -5.41 0.86
CA GLY A 39 12.83 -6.71 1.35
C GLY A 39 13.29 -6.65 2.79
N ASP A 40 13.67 -7.81 3.34
CA ASP A 40 14.22 -7.95 4.67
C ASP A 40 15.62 -7.35 4.75
N MET A 41 15.80 -6.40 5.68
CA MET A 41 17.10 -5.76 5.90
C MET A 41 18.14 -6.73 6.48
N LYS A 42 17.71 -7.73 7.27
CA LYS A 42 18.62 -8.70 7.90
C LYS A 42 19.31 -9.59 6.88
N ASN A 43 18.63 -9.98 5.83
CA ASN A 43 19.16 -10.89 4.83
C ASN A 43 20.01 -10.19 3.77
N CYS A 44 20.05 -8.85 3.73
CA CYS A 44 20.74 -8.05 2.71
C CYS A 44 20.61 -8.65 1.30
N SER A 45 19.39 -9.01 0.92
CA SER A 45 19.11 -9.73 -0.32
C SER A 45 19.07 -8.81 -1.55
N ILE A 46 19.19 -9.41 -2.73
CA ILE A 46 19.04 -8.69 -4.02
C ILE A 46 17.67 -7.96 -4.09
N PHE A 47 16.64 -8.45 -3.41
CA PHE A 47 15.30 -7.85 -3.39
C PHE A 47 15.06 -6.84 -2.25
N ILE A 48 16.12 -6.33 -1.61
CA ILE A 48 16.02 -5.40 -0.47
C ILE A 48 15.30 -4.08 -0.81
N ILE A 49 15.37 -3.60 -2.05
CA ILE A 49 14.59 -2.43 -2.53
C ILE A 49 13.12 -2.78 -2.67
N GLY A 50 12.80 -4.02 -3.06
CA GLY A 50 11.44 -4.53 -3.18
C GLY A 50 10.56 -3.73 -4.14
N LEU A 51 9.29 -3.55 -3.75
CA LEU A 51 8.27 -2.84 -4.54
C LEU A 51 8.15 -1.35 -4.21
N TRP A 52 8.92 -0.84 -3.26
CA TRP A 52 8.76 0.54 -2.76
C TRP A 52 8.82 1.63 -3.86
N PRO A 53 9.82 1.64 -4.78
CA PRO A 53 9.88 2.64 -5.85
C PRO A 53 8.67 2.57 -6.78
N TYR A 54 8.20 1.34 -7.06
CA TYR A 54 7.02 1.14 -7.89
C TYR A 54 5.74 1.65 -7.20
N MET A 55 5.60 1.40 -5.91
CA MET A 55 4.44 1.87 -5.14
C MET A 55 4.38 3.39 -5.09
N LEU A 56 5.50 4.06 -4.81
CA LEU A 56 5.56 5.53 -4.84
C LEU A 56 5.24 6.08 -6.23
N ALA A 57 5.84 5.52 -7.28
CA ALA A 57 5.58 5.98 -8.64
C ALA A 57 4.11 5.80 -9.06
N SER A 58 3.49 4.67 -8.69
CA SER A 58 2.08 4.41 -8.98
C SER A 58 1.15 5.31 -8.15
N MET A 59 1.50 5.60 -6.89
CA MET A 59 0.78 6.57 -6.08
C MET A 59 0.81 7.97 -6.70
N LEU A 60 1.99 8.45 -7.10
CA LEU A 60 2.13 9.74 -7.78
C LEU A 60 1.33 9.78 -9.08
N ALA A 61 1.36 8.70 -9.87
CA ALA A 61 0.56 8.61 -11.09
C ALA A 61 -0.94 8.69 -10.81
N ILE A 62 -1.44 8.03 -9.77
CA ILE A 62 -2.85 8.09 -9.36
C ILE A 62 -3.21 9.51 -8.90
N LEU A 63 -2.33 10.17 -8.13
CA LEU A 63 -2.55 11.56 -7.69
C LEU A 63 -2.61 12.52 -8.89
N ILE A 64 -1.72 12.37 -9.87
CA ILE A 64 -1.74 13.16 -11.11
C ILE A 64 -3.05 12.95 -11.86
N VAL A 65 -3.48 11.69 -12.00
CA VAL A 65 -4.78 11.36 -12.64
C VAL A 65 -5.95 11.96 -11.85
N ALA A 66 -5.90 11.92 -10.50
CA ALA A 66 -6.92 12.54 -9.65
C ALA A 66 -7.05 14.05 -9.92
N ILE A 67 -5.93 14.78 -9.91
CA ILE A 67 -5.89 16.22 -10.16
C ILE A 67 -6.41 16.53 -11.57
N MET A 68 -5.96 15.77 -12.58
CA MET A 68 -6.39 15.98 -13.97
C MET A 68 -7.86 15.62 -14.21
N SER A 69 -8.41 14.69 -13.42
CA SER A 69 -9.84 14.33 -13.50
C SER A 69 -10.76 15.45 -12.99
N LEU A 70 -10.27 16.31 -12.10
CA LEU A 70 -11.00 17.49 -11.63
C LEU A 70 -11.16 18.54 -12.73
N ASP A 71 -10.20 18.64 -13.64
CA ASP A 71 -10.16 19.69 -14.67
C ASP A 71 -10.92 19.34 -15.95
N ASN A 72 -11.56 18.19 -16.01
CA ASN A 72 -12.43 17.67 -17.09
C ASN A 72 -11.88 17.78 -18.55
N THR A 73 -10.67 18.30 -18.75
CA THR A 73 -10.17 18.74 -20.07
C THR A 73 -9.24 17.75 -20.77
N ARG A 74 -8.63 16.81 -20.05
CA ARG A 74 -7.65 15.90 -20.68
C ARG A 74 -7.80 14.46 -20.19
N LYS A 75 -8.29 13.59 -21.06
CA LYS A 75 -8.20 12.13 -20.86
C LYS A 75 -6.80 11.66 -21.23
N LEU A 76 -5.97 11.35 -20.24
CA LEU A 76 -4.69 10.70 -20.48
C LEU A 76 -4.91 9.26 -20.95
N SER A 77 -4.21 8.88 -22.01
CA SER A 77 -4.18 7.49 -22.45
C SER A 77 -3.52 6.61 -21.37
N PRO A 78 -4.09 5.43 -21.05
CA PRO A 78 -3.49 4.49 -20.08
C PRO A 78 -2.03 4.17 -20.40
N LYS A 79 -1.67 4.14 -21.70
CA LYS A 79 -0.31 3.91 -22.16
C LYS A 79 0.67 5.02 -21.70
N LYS A 80 0.24 6.29 -21.74
CA LYS A 80 1.06 7.42 -21.27
C LYS A 80 1.25 7.37 -19.76
N ILE A 81 0.19 7.05 -19.01
CA ILE A 81 0.27 6.91 -17.54
C ILE A 81 1.27 5.83 -17.16
N ASN A 82 1.23 4.68 -17.84
CA ASN A 82 2.17 3.58 -17.56
C ASN A 82 3.63 3.96 -17.85
N ILE A 83 3.90 4.66 -18.97
CA ILE A 83 5.25 5.14 -19.30
C ILE A 83 5.74 6.10 -18.20
N TRP A 84 4.91 7.04 -17.76
CA TRP A 84 5.26 7.97 -16.69
C TRP A 84 5.56 7.26 -15.38
N THR A 85 4.71 6.29 -15.01
CA THR A 85 4.92 5.48 -13.80
C THR A 85 6.26 4.74 -13.84
N VAL A 86 6.60 4.11 -14.98
CA VAL A 86 7.87 3.40 -15.12
C VAL A 86 9.07 4.36 -15.07
N THR A 87 8.97 5.52 -15.70
CA THR A 87 10.05 6.52 -15.68
C THR A 87 10.29 7.05 -14.27
N ILE A 88 9.23 7.44 -13.55
CA ILE A 88 9.32 7.91 -12.16
C ILE A 88 9.87 6.79 -11.26
N MET A 89 9.40 5.56 -11.44
CA MET A 89 9.89 4.38 -10.72
C MET A 89 11.41 4.21 -10.87
N MET A 90 11.93 4.31 -12.10
CA MET A 90 13.36 4.15 -12.37
C MET A 90 14.21 5.25 -11.71
N ILE A 91 13.73 6.49 -11.71
CA ILE A 91 14.40 7.60 -11.03
C ILE A 91 14.46 7.36 -9.53
N ILE A 92 13.32 7.02 -8.89
CA ILE A 92 13.25 6.75 -7.45
C ILE A 92 14.13 5.56 -7.10
N ALA A 93 14.12 4.48 -7.90
CA ALA A 93 14.92 3.30 -7.70
C ALA A 93 16.44 3.60 -7.76
N ALA A 94 16.88 4.42 -8.72
CA ALA A 94 18.27 4.81 -8.85
C ALA A 94 18.75 5.61 -7.62
N VAL A 95 17.96 6.58 -7.16
CA VAL A 95 18.26 7.37 -5.95
C VAL A 95 18.32 6.48 -4.72
N GLN A 96 17.36 5.57 -4.57
CA GLN A 96 17.32 4.65 -3.44
C GLN A 96 18.46 3.63 -3.46
N ALA A 97 18.77 3.06 -4.63
CA ALA A 97 19.90 2.14 -4.79
C ALA A 97 21.22 2.83 -4.44
N TYR A 98 21.42 4.08 -4.89
CA TYR A 98 22.59 4.87 -4.54
C TYR A 98 22.71 5.09 -3.03
N HIS A 99 21.64 5.54 -2.38
CA HIS A 99 21.60 5.74 -0.94
C HIS A 99 21.91 4.44 -0.17
N LYS A 100 21.30 3.31 -0.60
CA LYS A 100 21.55 2.00 0.02
C LYS A 100 22.99 1.56 -0.13
N THR A 101 23.60 1.72 -1.30
CA THR A 101 25.00 1.36 -1.50
C THR A 101 25.98 2.15 -0.60
N GLN A 102 25.62 3.36 -0.18
CA GLN A 102 26.44 4.14 0.74
C GLN A 102 26.26 3.70 2.22
N THR A 103 25.08 3.17 2.57
CA THR A 103 24.76 2.79 3.96
C THR A 103 25.07 1.34 4.29
N LEU A 104 25.33 0.49 3.29
CA LEU A 104 25.66 -0.92 3.50
C LEU A 104 27.10 -1.10 3.96
N MET A 105 27.31 -2.07 4.88
CA MET A 105 28.62 -2.44 5.39
C MET A 105 29.26 -3.50 4.47
N TYR A 106 30.43 -3.18 3.94
CA TYR A 106 31.18 -4.04 3.02
C TYR A 106 32.28 -4.79 3.76
N ARG A 107 32.56 -6.04 3.35
CA ARG A 107 33.67 -6.85 3.89
C ARG A 107 35.04 -6.36 3.45
N VAL A 108 35.12 -5.64 2.34
CA VAL A 108 36.36 -5.25 1.68
C VAL A 108 36.49 -3.73 1.68
N GLY A 109 37.72 -3.24 1.90
CA GLY A 109 38.09 -1.82 1.90
C GLY A 109 39.05 -1.46 0.76
N GLY A 110 39.36 -0.18 0.62
CA GLY A 110 40.28 0.34 -0.40
C GLY A 110 39.67 0.44 -1.79
N ASP A 111 40.47 0.24 -2.84
CA ASP A 111 40.05 0.40 -4.25
C ASP A 111 38.97 -0.61 -4.66
N GLU A 112 38.95 -1.78 -4.07
CA GLU A 112 37.91 -2.78 -4.32
C GLU A 112 36.52 -2.36 -3.80
N LEU A 113 36.46 -1.45 -2.84
CA LEU A 113 35.19 -0.92 -2.31
C LEU A 113 34.36 -0.21 -3.39
N ILE A 114 35.03 0.52 -4.29
CA ILE A 114 34.36 1.24 -5.37
C ILE A 114 33.69 0.26 -6.33
N TRP A 115 34.43 -0.79 -6.72
CA TRP A 115 33.90 -1.82 -7.60
C TRP A 115 32.72 -2.58 -6.95
N ASN A 116 32.83 -2.91 -5.66
CA ASN A 116 31.74 -3.57 -4.93
C ASN A 116 30.51 -2.69 -4.85
N LYS A 117 30.64 -1.39 -4.62
CA LYS A 117 29.53 -0.45 -4.64
C LYS A 117 28.83 -0.40 -6.01
N ILE A 118 29.58 -0.39 -7.11
CA ILE A 118 29.00 -0.40 -8.47
C ILE A 118 28.25 -1.71 -8.73
N ILE A 119 28.83 -2.85 -8.37
CA ILE A 119 28.21 -4.17 -8.53
C ILE A 119 26.89 -4.23 -7.72
N VAL A 120 26.93 -3.82 -6.45
CA VAL A 120 25.74 -3.81 -5.59
C VAL A 120 24.66 -2.87 -6.12
N PHE A 121 25.04 -1.69 -6.64
CA PHE A 121 24.10 -0.77 -7.25
C PHE A 121 23.35 -1.41 -8.43
N ILE A 122 24.08 -2.08 -9.32
CA ILE A 122 23.50 -2.81 -10.47
C ILE A 122 22.61 -3.96 -9.98
N GLN A 123 23.06 -4.74 -8.98
CA GLN A 123 22.28 -5.84 -8.40
C GLN A 123 20.96 -5.35 -7.79
N LEU A 124 20.95 -4.22 -7.09
CA LEU A 124 19.78 -3.63 -6.48
C LEU A 124 18.74 -3.20 -7.51
N ILE A 125 19.17 -2.54 -8.59
CA ILE A 125 18.27 -2.15 -9.68
C ILE A 125 17.75 -3.37 -10.43
N ALA A 126 18.61 -4.35 -10.74
CA ALA A 126 18.21 -5.57 -11.41
C ALA A 126 17.22 -6.37 -10.56
N GLY A 127 17.48 -6.50 -9.25
CA GLY A 127 16.58 -7.17 -8.30
C GLY A 127 15.19 -6.53 -8.27
N MET A 128 15.11 -5.21 -8.19
CA MET A 128 13.85 -4.48 -8.23
C MET A 128 13.10 -4.71 -9.55
N LEU A 129 13.78 -4.65 -10.70
CA LEU A 129 13.16 -4.90 -12.01
C LEU A 129 12.62 -6.33 -12.13
N ILE A 130 13.34 -7.31 -11.59
CA ILE A 130 12.88 -8.71 -11.54
C ILE A 130 11.58 -8.81 -10.72
N VAL A 131 11.53 -8.19 -9.53
CA VAL A 131 10.34 -8.21 -8.69
C VAL A 131 9.14 -7.55 -9.39
N VAL A 132 9.34 -6.39 -10.01
CA VAL A 132 8.28 -5.70 -10.77
C VAL A 132 7.80 -6.57 -11.94
N TYR A 133 8.73 -7.16 -12.71
CA TYR A 133 8.39 -8.07 -13.80
C TYR A 133 7.58 -9.29 -13.33
N MET A 134 7.99 -9.89 -12.21
CA MET A 134 7.25 -10.99 -11.58
C MET A 134 5.83 -10.59 -11.18
N CYS A 135 5.67 -9.39 -10.61
CA CYS A 135 4.37 -8.84 -10.24
C CYS A 135 3.48 -8.59 -11.46
N ASP A 136 4.03 -8.05 -12.54
CA ASP A 136 3.28 -7.81 -13.78
C ASP A 136 2.85 -9.14 -14.44
N ARG A 137 3.71 -10.16 -14.40
CA ARG A 137 3.35 -11.51 -14.86
C ARG A 137 2.28 -12.15 -13.98
N ALA A 138 2.37 -11.98 -12.65
CA ALA A 138 1.36 -12.48 -11.72
C ALA A 138 0.01 -11.77 -11.91
N THR A 139 0.00 -10.49 -12.24
CA THR A 139 -1.23 -9.74 -12.56
C THR A 139 -1.86 -10.21 -13.87
N LYS A 140 -1.04 -10.59 -14.88
CA LYS A 140 -1.54 -10.97 -16.20
C LYS A 140 -2.01 -12.43 -16.28
N TYR A 141 -1.34 -13.34 -15.59
CA TYR A 141 -1.54 -14.79 -15.73
C TYR A 141 -1.90 -15.48 -14.42
N GLY A 142 -2.04 -14.76 -13.32
CA GLY A 142 -2.30 -15.29 -11.99
C GLY A 142 -3.29 -14.45 -11.22
N ILE A 143 -3.33 -14.65 -9.90
CA ILE A 143 -4.19 -13.94 -8.95
C ILE A 143 -3.31 -13.08 -8.04
N GLY A 144 -3.75 -11.87 -7.71
CA GLY A 144 -3.18 -11.01 -6.69
C GLY A 144 -1.94 -10.20 -7.11
N GLY A 145 -1.28 -10.50 -8.21
CA GLY A 145 -0.17 -9.70 -8.75
C GLY A 145 0.79 -9.14 -7.68
N LYS A 146 0.79 -7.82 -7.51
CA LYS A 146 1.63 -7.09 -6.54
C LYS A 146 1.24 -7.35 -5.09
N VAL A 147 -0.05 -7.55 -4.83
CA VAL A 147 -0.59 -7.87 -3.51
C VAL A 147 0.04 -9.13 -2.94
N SER A 148 0.32 -10.12 -3.79
CA SER A 148 0.93 -11.39 -3.39
C SER A 148 2.33 -11.21 -2.79
N VAL A 149 3.19 -10.39 -3.41
CA VAL A 149 4.55 -10.11 -2.91
C VAL A 149 4.50 -9.30 -1.63
N PHE A 150 3.64 -8.29 -1.58
CA PHE A 150 3.46 -7.46 -0.40
C PHE A 150 3.00 -8.31 0.80
N MET A 151 2.07 -9.23 0.58
CA MET A 151 1.57 -10.13 1.59
C MET A 151 2.66 -11.06 2.16
N VAL A 152 3.53 -11.61 1.30
CA VAL A 152 4.67 -12.43 1.76
C VAL A 152 5.58 -11.61 2.68
N ASN A 153 5.83 -10.36 2.35
CA ASN A 153 6.66 -9.48 3.17
C ASN A 153 6.02 -9.16 4.52
N ILE A 154 4.71 -8.84 4.56
CA ILE A 154 4.00 -8.56 5.81
C ILE A 154 4.01 -9.81 6.71
N VAL A 155 3.64 -10.96 6.18
CA VAL A 155 3.59 -12.22 6.95
C VAL A 155 4.97 -12.56 7.50
N SER A 156 6.03 -12.38 6.70
CA SER A 156 7.40 -12.56 7.16
C SER A 156 7.79 -11.56 8.27
N GLY A 157 7.37 -10.29 8.14
CA GLY A 157 7.55 -9.28 9.19
C GLY A 157 6.84 -9.64 10.48
N MET A 158 5.58 -10.14 10.39
CA MET A 158 4.84 -10.62 11.55
C MET A 158 5.57 -11.78 12.25
N MET A 159 6.13 -12.73 11.51
CA MET A 159 6.88 -13.84 12.11
C MET A 159 8.10 -13.36 12.92
N THR A 160 8.78 -12.30 12.46
CA THR A 160 9.90 -11.72 13.20
C THR A 160 9.48 -11.04 14.50
N MET A 161 8.24 -10.52 14.59
CA MET A 161 7.69 -9.91 15.80
C MET A 161 7.45 -10.93 16.91
N PHE A 162 7.06 -12.16 16.55
CA PHE A 162 6.78 -13.23 17.54
C PHE A 162 8.05 -13.85 18.10
N THR A 163 9.18 -13.81 17.37
CA THR A 163 10.41 -14.46 17.81
C THR A 163 11.00 -13.82 19.06
N GLY A 164 11.19 -14.61 20.12
CA GLY A 164 11.88 -14.19 21.34
C GLY A 164 11.06 -13.35 22.31
N LYS A 165 9.74 -13.20 22.11
CA LYS A 165 8.88 -12.44 23.00
C LYS A 165 8.07 -13.35 23.95
N PRO A 166 7.92 -13.00 25.25
CA PRO A 166 7.08 -13.75 26.20
C PRO A 166 5.59 -13.61 25.85
N LEU A 167 4.82 -14.68 26.08
CA LEU A 167 3.39 -14.74 25.76
C LEU A 167 2.56 -13.63 26.43
N GLU A 168 2.96 -13.19 27.62
CA GLU A 168 2.25 -12.12 28.36
C GLU A 168 2.24 -10.80 27.60
N LYS A 169 3.35 -10.46 26.93
CA LYS A 169 3.45 -9.22 26.12
C LYS A 169 2.74 -9.31 24.77
N LEU A 170 2.48 -10.52 24.28
CA LEU A 170 1.75 -10.76 23.03
C LEU A 170 0.23 -10.68 23.19
N ALA A 171 -0.30 -10.92 24.40
CA ALA A 171 -1.74 -11.03 24.63
C ALA A 171 -2.51 -9.78 24.17
N LEU A 172 -2.05 -8.58 24.55
CA LEU A 172 -2.72 -7.33 24.19
C LEU A 172 -2.64 -7.01 22.69
N PRO A 173 -1.46 -7.06 22.04
CA PRO A 173 -1.37 -6.82 20.59
C PRO A 173 -2.14 -7.84 19.74
N VAL A 174 -2.19 -9.10 20.17
CA VAL A 174 -2.98 -10.12 19.45
C VAL A 174 -4.48 -9.88 19.65
N ALA A 175 -4.93 -9.54 20.85
CA ALA A 175 -6.34 -9.24 21.12
C ALA A 175 -6.83 -8.03 20.31
N THR A 176 -6.03 -6.95 20.25
CA THR A 176 -6.34 -5.78 19.41
C THR A 176 -6.33 -6.15 17.92
N GLY A 177 -5.37 -6.97 17.46
CA GLY A 177 -5.34 -7.46 16.09
C GLY A 177 -6.57 -8.30 15.71
N VAL A 178 -7.07 -9.15 16.60
CA VAL A 178 -8.32 -9.90 16.35
C VAL A 178 -9.52 -8.96 16.26
N ALA A 179 -9.59 -7.92 17.09
CA ALA A 179 -10.64 -6.91 16.99
C ALA A 179 -10.57 -6.17 15.64
N GLU A 180 -9.36 -5.86 15.14
CA GLU A 180 -9.15 -5.21 13.86
C GLU A 180 -9.54 -6.08 12.66
N ILE A 181 -9.41 -7.42 12.75
CA ILE A 181 -9.95 -8.35 11.75
C ILE A 181 -11.46 -8.15 11.61
N ALA A 182 -12.18 -8.13 12.73
CA ALA A 182 -13.64 -7.94 12.71
C ALA A 182 -14.03 -6.58 12.11
N VAL A 183 -13.35 -5.51 12.49
CA VAL A 183 -13.56 -4.17 11.93
C VAL A 183 -13.31 -4.16 10.43
N MET A 184 -12.22 -4.78 9.96
CA MET A 184 -11.89 -4.81 8.53
C MET A 184 -12.92 -5.60 7.72
N ILE A 185 -13.40 -6.72 8.25
CA ILE A 185 -14.47 -7.50 7.60
C ILE A 185 -15.75 -6.65 7.49
N VAL A 186 -16.14 -5.93 8.54
CA VAL A 186 -17.32 -5.05 8.51
C VAL A 186 -17.14 -3.94 7.48
N LEU A 187 -15.99 -3.27 7.45
CA LEU A 187 -15.70 -2.21 6.48
C LEU A 187 -15.77 -2.69 5.02
N GLU A 188 -15.33 -3.93 4.78
CA GLU A 188 -15.29 -4.53 3.43
C GLU A 188 -16.62 -5.13 2.98
N THR A 189 -17.47 -5.59 3.91
CA THR A 189 -18.75 -6.24 3.60
C THR A 189 -19.91 -5.27 3.58
N THR A 190 -19.82 -4.15 4.32
CA THR A 190 -20.87 -3.15 4.38
C THR A 190 -20.96 -2.38 3.07
N GLU A 191 -22.16 -2.41 2.44
CA GLU A 191 -22.43 -1.70 1.19
C GLU A 191 -23.75 -0.93 1.27
N LYS A 192 -23.80 0.25 0.62
CA LYS A 192 -25.03 0.99 0.38
C LYS A 192 -25.51 0.73 -1.04
N ARG A 193 -26.71 0.22 -1.17
CA ARG A 193 -27.38 -0.01 -2.45
C ARG A 193 -28.22 1.20 -2.83
N ILE A 194 -27.91 1.82 -3.95
CA ILE A 194 -28.62 2.98 -4.50
C ILE A 194 -29.48 2.47 -5.65
N ALA A 195 -30.82 2.57 -5.52
CA ALA A 195 -31.75 2.13 -6.55
C ALA A 195 -31.59 2.99 -7.81
N VAL A 196 -31.52 2.35 -8.97
CA VAL A 196 -31.43 2.99 -10.29
C VAL A 196 -32.63 2.60 -11.11
N GLN A 197 -33.36 3.61 -11.62
CA GLN A 197 -34.46 3.42 -12.54
C GLN A 197 -33.96 3.47 -13.98
N ARG A 198 -34.24 2.39 -14.72
CA ARG A 198 -33.99 2.32 -16.17
C ARG A 198 -35.23 2.67 -16.95
N VAL A 199 -35.17 3.76 -17.69
CA VAL A 199 -36.30 4.24 -18.50
C VAL A 199 -36.61 3.31 -19.69
N SER A 200 -35.62 2.58 -20.18
CA SER A 200 -35.75 1.74 -21.37
C SER A 200 -36.38 0.36 -21.15
N ILE A 201 -36.58 -0.06 -19.91
CA ILE A 201 -37.08 -1.40 -19.58
C ILE A 201 -38.27 -1.30 -18.63
N ASN A 202 -39.45 -1.28 -19.18
CA ASN A 202 -40.72 -1.33 -18.42
C ASN A 202 -40.95 -2.81 -18.02
N ASN A 203 -40.14 -3.38 -17.13
CA ASN A 203 -40.21 -4.78 -16.72
C ASN A 203 -40.40 -4.87 -15.20
N ILE A 204 -41.18 -5.87 -14.76
CA ILE A 204 -41.45 -6.20 -13.34
C ILE A 204 -40.15 -6.37 -12.51
N TYR A 205 -39.01 -6.59 -13.16
CA TYR A 205 -37.68 -6.71 -12.55
C TYR A 205 -36.88 -5.39 -12.50
N ALA A 206 -37.45 -4.26 -12.94
CA ALA A 206 -36.78 -2.94 -12.97
C ALA A 206 -36.39 -2.46 -11.56
N ASP A 207 -37.16 -2.85 -10.54
CA ASP A 207 -36.92 -2.46 -9.14
C ASP A 207 -35.71 -3.13 -8.50
N LYS A 208 -35.03 -4.08 -9.19
CA LYS A 208 -33.84 -4.80 -8.67
C LYS A 208 -32.52 -4.21 -9.14
N ASN A 209 -32.52 -3.16 -9.95
CA ASN A 209 -31.28 -2.53 -10.41
C ASN A 209 -30.79 -1.54 -9.36
N TYR A 210 -29.57 -1.76 -8.86
CA TYR A 210 -28.93 -0.88 -7.89
C TYR A 210 -27.44 -0.73 -8.18
N ILE A 211 -26.87 0.39 -7.76
CA ILE A 211 -25.43 0.60 -7.68
C ILE A 211 -25.01 0.39 -6.24
N ALA A 212 -24.08 -0.54 -6.00
CA ALA A 212 -23.56 -0.81 -4.67
C ALA A 212 -22.26 -0.02 -4.43
N TYR A 213 -22.27 0.85 -3.43
CA TYR A 213 -21.07 1.51 -2.92
C TYR A 213 -20.70 0.91 -1.58
N LYS A 214 -19.49 0.34 -1.50
CA LYS A 214 -18.95 -0.19 -0.25
C LYS A 214 -18.52 0.93 0.68
N LEU A 215 -18.56 0.66 1.99
CA LEU A 215 -18.10 1.62 3.00
C LEU A 215 -16.59 1.88 2.86
N ASN A 216 -15.79 0.81 2.64
CA ASN A 216 -14.39 0.92 2.25
C ASN A 216 -14.20 0.39 0.82
N PRO A 217 -14.29 1.26 -0.21
CA PRO A 217 -14.26 0.81 -1.60
C PRO A 217 -12.88 0.36 -2.08
N VAL A 218 -11.82 0.72 -1.35
CA VAL A 218 -10.43 0.56 -1.78
C VAL A 218 -9.68 -0.50 -0.99
N ALA A 219 -10.35 -1.14 -0.02
CA ALA A 219 -9.80 -2.18 0.84
C ALA A 219 -8.51 -1.73 1.58
N ALA A 220 -7.49 -2.59 1.63
CA ALA A 220 -6.21 -2.30 2.26
C ALA A 220 -5.24 -1.51 1.36
N THR A 221 -5.62 -1.19 0.11
CA THR A 221 -4.73 -0.50 -0.84
C THR A 221 -4.22 0.85 -0.33
N PRO A 222 -5.04 1.76 0.28
CA PRO A 222 -4.54 3.00 0.84
C PRO A 222 -3.50 2.80 1.93
N LEU A 223 -3.62 1.76 2.74
CA LEU A 223 -2.66 1.44 3.80
C LEU A 223 -1.28 1.07 3.23
N MET A 224 -1.26 0.27 2.16
CA MET A 224 -0.01 -0.06 1.46
C MET A 224 0.69 1.20 0.94
N PHE A 225 -0.07 2.10 0.30
CA PHE A 225 0.49 3.34 -0.24
C PHE A 225 0.84 4.35 0.85
N ALA A 226 0.08 4.42 1.93
CA ALA A 226 0.38 5.27 3.08
C ALA A 226 1.69 4.87 3.75
N SER A 227 1.93 3.56 3.89
CA SER A 227 3.18 3.04 4.41
C SER A 227 4.37 3.43 3.52
N ALA A 228 4.21 3.36 2.20
CA ALA A 228 5.24 3.77 1.25
C ALA A 228 5.47 5.29 1.27
N ALA A 229 4.40 6.08 1.33
CA ALA A 229 4.46 7.54 1.38
C ALA A 229 5.10 8.06 2.66
N PHE A 230 4.82 7.43 3.80
CA PHE A 230 5.39 7.81 5.09
C PHE A 230 6.91 7.65 5.15
N LEU A 231 7.46 6.68 4.44
CA LEU A 231 8.91 6.49 4.35
C LEU A 231 9.62 7.53 3.47
N LEU A 232 8.89 8.23 2.59
CA LEU A 232 9.48 9.19 1.65
C LEU A 232 10.18 10.37 2.37
N PRO A 233 9.57 11.09 3.33
CA PRO A 233 10.23 12.15 4.08
C PRO A 233 11.50 11.68 4.78
N GLN A 234 11.49 10.47 5.33
CA GLN A 234 12.66 9.89 6.01
C GLN A 234 13.81 9.63 5.04
N PHE A 235 13.53 9.09 3.84
CA PHE A 235 14.55 8.93 2.81
C PHE A 235 15.12 10.27 2.35
N MET A 236 14.28 11.29 2.23
CA MET A 236 14.72 12.64 1.89
C MET A 236 15.60 13.22 3.00
N CYS A 237 15.20 13.13 4.26
CA CYS A 237 16.00 13.62 5.40
C CYS A 237 17.33 12.88 5.53
N ASN A 238 17.34 11.56 5.35
CA ASN A 238 18.58 10.78 5.34
C ASN A 238 19.54 11.20 4.22
N GLY A 239 19.00 11.47 3.02
CA GLY A 239 19.80 11.99 1.90
C GLY A 239 20.33 13.40 2.16
N LEU A 240 19.52 14.29 2.74
CA LEU A 240 19.94 15.64 3.12
C LEU A 240 20.96 15.64 4.24
N HIS A 241 20.82 14.77 5.24
CA HIS A 241 21.79 14.62 6.32
C HIS A 241 23.17 14.18 5.80
N TYR A 242 23.20 13.34 4.78
CA TYR A 242 24.45 12.97 4.11
C TYR A 242 25.16 14.16 3.44
N LEU A 243 24.37 15.10 2.89
CA LEU A 243 24.88 16.32 2.26
C LEU A 243 25.23 17.42 3.28
N PHE A 244 24.47 17.50 4.39
CA PHE A 244 24.57 18.53 5.41
C PHE A 244 24.56 17.90 6.81
N PRO A 245 25.66 17.26 7.26
CA PRO A 245 25.67 16.48 8.50
C PRO A 245 25.51 17.34 9.77
N ASP A 246 25.89 18.61 9.73
CA ASP A 246 25.89 19.52 10.90
C ASP A 246 24.57 20.27 11.09
N ASN A 247 23.56 20.02 10.25
CA ASN A 247 22.29 20.73 10.34
C ASN A 247 21.36 20.09 11.39
N THR A 248 21.15 20.80 12.50
CA THR A 248 20.32 20.37 13.63
C THR A 248 18.84 20.22 13.27
N ASP A 249 18.33 20.99 12.30
CA ASP A 249 16.94 20.93 11.87
C ASP A 249 16.65 19.62 11.14
N ILE A 250 17.59 19.14 10.33
CA ILE A 250 17.46 17.84 9.62
C ILE A 250 17.44 16.70 10.63
N GLN A 251 18.31 16.76 11.66
CA GLN A 251 18.33 15.76 12.74
C GLN A 251 17.02 15.75 13.51
N TRP A 252 16.48 16.92 13.84
CA TRP A 252 15.20 17.05 14.51
C TRP A 252 14.05 16.41 13.69
N TRP A 253 14.00 16.66 12.38
CA TRP A 253 13.03 16.03 11.49
C TRP A 253 13.19 14.51 11.43
N MET A 254 14.43 14.01 11.35
CA MET A 254 14.71 12.57 11.33
C MET A 254 14.20 11.87 12.58
N ASP A 255 14.39 12.46 13.76
CA ASP A 255 13.97 11.86 15.03
C ASP A 255 12.46 11.94 15.24
N ASN A 256 11.83 13.05 14.84
CA ASN A 256 10.40 13.25 15.04
C ASN A 256 9.52 12.60 13.96
N MET A 257 10.06 12.27 12.77
CA MET A 257 9.32 11.58 11.69
C MET A 257 9.36 10.05 11.80
N ARG A 258 9.69 9.49 12.96
CA ARG A 258 9.63 8.05 13.22
C ARG A 258 8.26 7.66 13.76
N LEU A 259 7.82 6.40 13.52
CA LEU A 259 6.62 5.84 14.14
C LEU A 259 6.75 5.66 15.66
N THR A 260 7.94 5.84 16.21
CA THR A 260 8.20 5.85 17.64
C THR A 260 7.95 7.23 18.27
N SER A 261 7.74 8.29 17.49
CA SER A 261 7.43 9.62 17.95
C SER A 261 5.94 9.97 17.77
N PRO A 262 5.33 10.77 18.66
CA PRO A 262 3.93 11.15 18.54
C PRO A 262 3.64 11.95 17.26
N LEU A 263 4.57 12.81 16.84
CA LEU A 263 4.43 13.59 15.63
C LEU A 263 4.43 12.68 14.38
N GLY A 264 5.32 11.69 14.33
CA GLY A 264 5.37 10.73 13.23
C GLY A 264 4.09 9.90 13.09
N ILE A 265 3.48 9.48 14.21
CA ILE A 265 2.21 8.76 14.20
C ILE A 265 1.09 9.65 13.66
N VAL A 266 0.99 10.91 14.13
CA VAL A 266 -0.03 11.85 13.64
C VAL A 266 0.12 12.09 12.13
N VAL A 267 1.34 12.30 11.65
CA VAL A 267 1.62 12.46 10.21
C VAL A 267 1.21 11.21 9.43
N TYR A 268 1.53 10.02 9.93
CA TYR A 268 1.12 8.75 9.32
C TYR A 268 -0.40 8.61 9.22
N MET A 269 -1.14 8.95 10.30
CA MET A 269 -2.61 8.94 10.30
C MET A 269 -3.20 9.93 9.29
N VAL A 270 -2.64 11.14 9.20
CA VAL A 270 -3.06 12.15 8.21
C VAL A 270 -2.83 11.63 6.78
N ILE A 271 -1.70 11.00 6.51
CA ILE A 271 -1.42 10.38 5.19
C ILE A 271 -2.44 9.29 4.88
N ILE A 272 -2.75 8.39 5.82
CA ILE A 272 -3.78 7.35 5.64
C ILE A 272 -5.12 7.98 5.30
N CYS A 273 -5.56 8.99 6.06
CA CYS A 273 -6.84 9.66 5.86
C CYS A 273 -6.92 10.28 4.46
N LEU A 274 -5.92 11.07 4.08
CA LEU A 274 -5.87 11.71 2.77
C LEU A 274 -5.88 10.69 1.62
N LEU A 275 -5.04 9.66 1.72
CA LEU A 275 -4.96 8.65 0.67
C LEU A 275 -6.25 7.84 0.57
N THR A 276 -6.88 7.47 1.68
CA THR A 276 -8.16 6.75 1.66
C THR A 276 -9.24 7.55 0.92
N ILE A 277 -9.34 8.86 1.17
CA ILE A 277 -10.31 9.74 0.49
C ILE A 277 -9.97 9.86 -1.00
N ILE A 278 -8.72 10.15 -1.34
CA ILE A 278 -8.29 10.34 -2.72
C ILE A 278 -8.47 9.05 -3.54
N PHE A 279 -8.02 7.91 -3.02
CA PHE A 279 -8.16 6.64 -3.71
C PHE A 279 -9.62 6.24 -3.90
N SER A 280 -10.48 6.47 -2.90
CA SER A 280 -11.92 6.21 -3.02
C SER A 280 -12.54 7.01 -4.16
N MET A 281 -12.21 8.30 -4.27
CA MET A 281 -12.71 9.17 -5.33
C MET A 281 -12.20 8.77 -6.72
N VAL A 282 -10.95 8.35 -6.82
CA VAL A 282 -10.36 7.95 -8.11
C VAL A 282 -10.88 6.58 -8.56
N MET A 283 -10.92 5.60 -7.67
CA MET A 283 -11.29 4.22 -8.00
C MET A 283 -12.78 4.08 -8.31
N LEU A 284 -13.64 4.71 -7.52
CA LEU A 284 -15.09 4.68 -7.78
C LEU A 284 -15.53 5.64 -8.89
N SER A 285 -14.73 6.67 -9.17
CA SER A 285 -14.98 7.65 -10.22
C SER A 285 -16.48 8.11 -10.28
N PRO A 286 -17.08 8.62 -9.19
CA PRO A 286 -18.53 8.89 -9.12
C PRO A 286 -19.02 9.88 -10.18
N GLY A 287 -18.13 10.75 -10.65
CA GLY A 287 -18.43 11.66 -11.76
C GLY A 287 -18.65 10.94 -13.08
N ARG A 288 -17.80 9.93 -13.40
CA ARG A 288 -17.97 9.11 -14.61
C ARG A 288 -19.24 8.25 -14.54
N THR A 289 -19.49 7.65 -13.37
CA THR A 289 -20.72 6.88 -13.16
C THR A 289 -21.97 7.72 -13.40
N ALA A 290 -21.98 8.98 -12.93
CA ALA A 290 -23.09 9.90 -13.20
C ALA A 290 -23.24 10.25 -14.68
N ASP A 291 -22.12 10.47 -15.39
CA ASP A 291 -22.12 10.76 -16.84
C ASP A 291 -22.57 9.53 -17.65
N ASP A 292 -22.21 8.32 -17.23
CA ASP A 292 -22.62 7.08 -17.88
C ASP A 292 -24.12 6.79 -17.66
N LEU A 293 -24.65 7.04 -16.45
CA LEU A 293 -26.08 7.00 -16.19
C LEU A 293 -26.86 7.99 -17.07
N LEU A 294 -26.35 9.21 -17.23
CA LEU A 294 -26.98 10.21 -18.08
C LEU A 294 -27.04 9.77 -19.55
N LYS A 295 -25.94 9.14 -20.05
CA LYS A 295 -25.88 8.64 -21.44
C LYS A 295 -26.77 7.44 -21.69
N SER A 296 -26.92 6.54 -20.70
CA SER A 296 -27.82 5.38 -20.79
C SER A 296 -29.32 5.76 -20.61
N GLY A 297 -29.58 6.99 -20.21
CA GLY A 297 -30.94 7.43 -19.90
C GLY A 297 -31.46 6.93 -18.54
N ASP A 298 -30.56 6.37 -17.72
CA ASP A 298 -30.89 5.87 -16.40
C ASP A 298 -30.86 7.01 -15.37
N SER A 299 -31.69 6.93 -14.34
CA SER A 299 -31.76 7.91 -13.26
C SER A 299 -31.74 7.22 -11.90
N ILE A 300 -31.24 7.93 -10.88
CA ILE A 300 -31.40 7.49 -9.49
C ILE A 300 -32.83 7.83 -9.06
N GLN A 301 -33.44 6.93 -8.29
CA GLN A 301 -34.79 7.17 -7.77
C GLN A 301 -34.83 8.50 -7.01
N ASP A 302 -35.82 9.32 -7.30
CA ASP A 302 -36.05 10.65 -6.73
C ASP A 302 -35.01 11.72 -7.01
N ILE A 303 -34.06 11.46 -7.92
CA ILE A 303 -33.00 12.42 -8.28
C ILE A 303 -32.94 12.61 -9.80
N TYR A 304 -33.02 13.88 -10.23
CA TYR A 304 -32.89 14.22 -11.65
C TYR A 304 -31.54 13.83 -12.23
N ALA A 305 -31.56 13.27 -13.44
CA ALA A 305 -30.32 12.90 -14.15
C ALA A 305 -29.43 14.13 -14.41
N GLY A 306 -28.12 13.90 -14.42
CA GLY A 306 -27.09 14.91 -14.71
C GLY A 306 -26.39 15.49 -13.47
N LYS A 307 -26.35 16.83 -13.34
CA LYS A 307 -25.64 17.53 -12.25
C LYS A 307 -26.08 17.11 -10.83
N PRO A 308 -27.38 16.98 -10.53
CA PRO A 308 -27.86 16.54 -9.22
C PRO A 308 -27.38 15.13 -8.87
N THR A 309 -27.45 14.17 -9.80
CA THR A 309 -26.97 12.80 -9.67
C THR A 309 -25.46 12.79 -9.39
N LYS A 310 -24.67 13.57 -10.13
CA LYS A 310 -23.23 13.70 -9.92
C LYS A 310 -22.89 14.19 -8.51
N ARG A 311 -23.57 15.24 -8.04
CA ARG A 311 -23.37 15.81 -6.70
C ARG A 311 -23.73 14.81 -5.59
N TYR A 312 -24.82 14.08 -5.76
CA TYR A 312 -25.26 13.05 -4.81
C TYR A 312 -24.27 11.89 -4.71
N LEU A 313 -23.79 11.36 -5.84
CA LEU A 313 -22.82 10.26 -5.85
C LEU A 313 -21.48 10.68 -5.27
N ILE A 314 -20.99 11.87 -5.62
CA ILE A 314 -19.75 12.42 -5.03
C ILE A 314 -19.89 12.58 -3.52
N GLY A 315 -21.00 13.14 -3.05
CA GLY A 315 -21.27 13.31 -1.61
C GLY A 315 -21.34 11.97 -0.87
N THR A 316 -21.99 10.96 -1.47
CA THR A 316 -22.07 9.61 -0.88
C THR A 316 -20.68 8.96 -0.76
N VAL A 317 -19.88 8.98 -1.82
CA VAL A 317 -18.53 8.41 -1.82
C VAL A 317 -17.63 9.14 -0.83
N LEU A 318 -17.70 10.48 -0.80
CA LEU A 318 -16.91 11.28 0.13
C LEU A 318 -17.29 10.99 1.59
N SER A 319 -18.58 10.92 1.92
CA SER A 319 -19.02 10.61 3.28
C SER A 319 -18.54 9.23 3.73
N PHE A 320 -18.61 8.23 2.86
CA PHE A 320 -18.14 6.87 3.17
C PHE A 320 -16.62 6.79 3.32
N SER A 321 -15.89 7.46 2.45
CA SER A 321 -14.42 7.48 2.54
C SER A 321 -13.93 8.21 3.79
N VAL A 322 -14.62 9.28 4.24
CA VAL A 322 -14.29 9.96 5.50
C VAL A 322 -14.59 9.06 6.70
N ILE A 323 -15.75 8.41 6.75
CA ILE A 323 -16.10 7.49 7.85
C ILE A 323 -15.10 6.33 7.91
N SER A 324 -14.82 5.68 6.78
CA SER A 324 -13.86 4.57 6.74
C SER A 324 -12.44 5.02 7.10
N SER A 325 -12.01 6.20 6.65
CA SER A 325 -10.68 6.72 6.99
C SER A 325 -10.52 6.98 8.49
N ILE A 326 -11.54 7.52 9.17
CA ILE A 326 -11.52 7.73 10.62
C ILE A 326 -11.42 6.39 11.36
N ILE A 327 -12.21 5.40 10.96
CA ILE A 327 -12.18 4.07 11.58
C ILE A 327 -10.79 3.42 11.39
N ILE A 328 -10.24 3.48 10.17
CA ILE A 328 -8.91 2.95 9.86
C ILE A 328 -7.83 3.70 10.67
N CYS A 329 -7.92 5.02 10.79
CA CYS A 329 -6.99 5.80 11.59
C CYS A 329 -7.02 5.42 13.08
N ILE A 330 -8.20 5.17 13.65
CA ILE A 330 -8.32 4.73 15.05
C ILE A 330 -7.69 3.34 15.22
N CYS A 331 -7.97 2.40 14.32
CA CYS A 331 -7.39 1.06 14.36
C CYS A 331 -5.86 1.08 14.20
N GLN A 332 -5.34 1.83 13.24
CA GLN A 332 -3.90 1.89 12.99
C GLN A 332 -3.16 2.73 14.04
N GLY A 333 -3.74 3.83 14.47
CA GLY A 333 -3.13 4.77 15.44
C GLY A 333 -3.23 4.28 16.88
N GLY A 334 -4.32 3.61 17.26
CA GLY A 334 -4.55 3.15 18.63
C GLY A 334 -3.39 2.34 19.21
N PRO A 335 -2.99 1.22 18.58
CA PRO A 335 -1.86 0.43 19.04
C PRO A 335 -0.53 1.19 19.09
N LEU A 336 -0.30 2.08 18.12
CA LEU A 336 0.90 2.92 18.08
C LEU A 336 0.92 3.94 19.24
N PHE A 337 -0.23 4.48 19.64
CA PHE A 337 -0.31 5.36 20.82
C PHE A 337 -0.17 4.60 22.14
N LEU A 338 -0.64 3.34 22.24
CA LEU A 338 -0.45 2.50 23.43
C LEU A 338 1.02 2.23 23.75
N GLN A 339 1.89 2.31 22.76
CA GLN A 339 3.35 2.25 22.93
C GLN A 339 3.87 3.34 23.87
N PHE A 340 3.33 4.57 23.80
CA PHE A 340 3.75 5.68 24.69
C PHE A 340 3.33 5.49 26.13
N GLY A 341 2.22 4.78 26.37
CA GLY A 341 1.79 4.37 27.70
C GLY A 341 2.63 3.27 28.33
N GLY A 342 3.59 2.71 27.59
CA GLY A 342 4.40 1.58 28.04
C GLY A 342 3.67 0.23 28.09
N TYR A 343 2.44 0.18 27.56
CA TYR A 343 1.62 -1.05 27.56
C TYR A 343 2.06 -2.07 26.51
N VAL A 344 2.71 -1.59 25.44
CA VAL A 344 3.13 -2.42 24.30
C VAL A 344 4.56 -2.06 23.91
N ASP A 345 5.39 -3.07 23.63
CA ASP A 345 6.72 -2.86 23.08
C ASP A 345 6.63 -2.24 21.66
N ALA A 346 7.59 -1.38 21.29
CA ALA A 346 7.62 -0.69 20.00
C ALA A 346 7.52 -1.64 18.78
N SER A 347 8.15 -2.81 18.87
CA SER A 347 8.08 -3.82 17.82
C SER A 347 6.70 -4.49 17.71
N LEU A 348 5.99 -4.67 18.84
CA LEU A 348 4.68 -5.31 18.87
C LEU A 348 3.53 -4.36 18.55
N ALA A 349 3.73 -3.04 18.65
CA ALA A 349 2.72 -2.04 18.32
C ALA A 349 2.28 -2.08 16.84
N MET A 350 3.15 -2.57 15.95
CA MET A 350 2.84 -2.75 14.52
C MET A 350 2.12 -4.07 14.20
N LEU A 351 1.98 -4.98 15.16
CA LEU A 351 1.36 -6.29 14.92
C LEU A 351 -0.12 -6.16 14.53
N PRO A 352 -0.98 -5.41 15.26
CA PRO A 352 -2.36 -5.19 14.87
C PRO A 352 -2.47 -4.56 13.48
N CYS A 353 -1.68 -3.52 13.21
CA CYS A 353 -1.61 -2.87 11.90
C CYS A 353 -1.31 -3.85 10.76
N SER A 354 -0.36 -4.76 10.99
CA SER A 354 0.01 -5.81 10.01
C SER A 354 -1.10 -6.82 9.81
N ILE A 355 -1.81 -7.20 10.88
CA ILE A 355 -2.98 -8.09 10.83
C ILE A 355 -4.10 -7.45 10.02
N MET A 356 -4.43 -6.18 10.28
CA MET A 356 -5.46 -5.46 9.55
C MET A 356 -5.15 -5.37 8.06
N MET A 357 -3.90 -5.01 7.70
CA MET A 357 -3.44 -4.99 6.32
C MET A 357 -3.58 -6.37 5.65
N THR A 358 -3.09 -7.41 6.32
CA THR A 358 -3.14 -8.78 5.80
C THR A 358 -4.58 -9.23 5.56
N THR A 359 -5.50 -8.93 6.49
CA THR A 359 -6.92 -9.25 6.36
C THR A 359 -7.56 -8.59 5.15
N GLY A 360 -7.32 -7.29 4.94
CA GLY A 360 -7.85 -6.58 3.78
C GLY A 360 -7.29 -7.10 2.45
N LEU A 361 -6.01 -7.47 2.42
CA LEU A 361 -5.40 -8.07 1.24
C LEU A 361 -5.96 -9.48 0.96
N TRP A 362 -6.21 -10.30 1.99
CA TRP A 362 -6.87 -11.60 1.85
C TRP A 362 -8.28 -11.48 1.28
N ILE A 363 -9.07 -10.54 1.77
CA ILE A 363 -10.43 -10.30 1.26
C ILE A 363 -10.36 -9.86 -0.22
N SER A 364 -9.39 -9.01 -0.58
CA SER A 364 -9.18 -8.59 -1.97
C SER A 364 -8.83 -9.77 -2.88
N LEU A 365 -7.88 -10.62 -2.46
CA LEU A 365 -7.49 -11.84 -3.20
C LEU A 365 -8.63 -12.84 -3.32
N TYR A 366 -9.39 -13.03 -2.25
CA TYR A 366 -10.55 -13.94 -2.28
C TYR A 366 -11.61 -13.47 -3.30
N ARG A 367 -11.91 -12.18 -3.34
CA ARG A 367 -12.85 -11.61 -4.33
C ARG A 367 -12.34 -11.78 -5.77
N GLU A 368 -11.06 -11.52 -6.00
CA GLU A 368 -10.45 -11.74 -7.32
C GLU A 368 -10.56 -13.21 -7.74
N ALA A 369 -10.26 -14.14 -6.84
CA ALA A 369 -10.42 -15.57 -7.08
C ALA A 369 -11.87 -15.99 -7.34
N GLU A 370 -12.83 -15.38 -6.63
CA GLU A 370 -14.25 -15.64 -6.80
C GLU A 370 -14.75 -15.18 -8.18
N VAL A 371 -14.27 -14.03 -8.67
CA VAL A 371 -14.59 -13.55 -10.03
C VAL A 371 -14.13 -14.56 -11.07
N TYR A 372 -12.90 -15.06 -11.01
CA TYR A 372 -12.40 -16.07 -11.94
C TYR A 372 -13.19 -17.37 -11.85
N ARG A 373 -13.49 -17.85 -10.65
CA ARG A 373 -14.30 -19.08 -10.46
C ARG A 373 -15.72 -18.94 -11.05
N ASN A 374 -16.31 -17.77 -10.95
CA ASN A 374 -17.65 -17.52 -11.49
C ASN A 374 -17.61 -17.35 -13.02
N MET A 375 -16.54 -16.79 -13.60
CA MET A 375 -16.38 -16.72 -15.06
C MET A 375 -16.39 -18.11 -15.70
N ASP A 376 -15.69 -19.09 -15.12
CA ASP A 376 -15.66 -20.47 -15.62
C ASP A 376 -17.05 -21.15 -15.62
N ARG A 377 -17.95 -20.74 -14.70
CA ARG A 377 -19.32 -21.27 -14.66
C ARG A 377 -20.20 -20.78 -15.82
N TYR A 378 -19.93 -19.61 -16.38
CA TYR A 378 -20.70 -19.08 -17.53
C TYR A 378 -20.22 -19.62 -18.87
N HIS A 379 -19.00 -20.14 -18.98
CA HIS A 379 -18.47 -20.73 -20.21
C HIS A 379 -19.10 -22.10 -20.60
N THR A 380 -19.82 -22.73 -19.69
CA THR A 380 -20.51 -24.02 -19.95
C THR A 380 -21.82 -23.88 -20.72
N PHE A 381 -22.23 -22.66 -21.11
CA PHE A 381 -23.48 -22.41 -21.85
C PHE A 381 -23.29 -21.84 -23.26
N ILE A 382 -22.07 -21.79 -23.76
CA ILE A 382 -21.70 -21.51 -25.14
C ILE A 382 -20.98 -22.73 -25.69
#